data_495f9a9789e1e7dd9de9de13ad41b5f2
#
_entry.id   495f9a9789e1e7dd9de9de13ad41b5f2
#
_cell.length_a   1.000
_cell.length_b   1.000
_cell.length_c   1.000
_cell.angle_alpha   90.00
_cell.angle_beta   90.00
_cell.angle_gamma   90.00
#
_symmetry.space_group_name_H-M   'P 1'
#
loop_
_entity.id
_entity.type
_entity.pdbx_description
1 polymer ?
#
loop_
_entity_poly.entity_id
_entity_poly.type
_entity_poly.pdbx_seq_one_letter_code
_entity_poly.pdbx_strand_id
1 'polypeptide(L)'
;EGEYNDIFNQLYRESLFQSHTKINRLYSLIESGELSIRTDTLKRLITKVLTASNIPFHGEPAIGMQVMGVLETRNLDFRNLIILSLNEGQLPKSGGESSFIPYNLRKAFGMTTIEHKNAVYAYYFYRLIQRAENITLLYNTSSDGLNRGEESRFMLQLLVEGPHEITREYLEAGQSPQSTPKIEIPKTQKILERLYHIYDAVSYT
;
A
#
# COMPACT_ATOMS: atom_id res chain seq x y z
N GLU A 1 6.56 -6.60 30.96
CA GLU A 1 6.54 -5.11 31.02
C GLU A 1 7.94 -4.48 30.97
N GLY A 2 9.02 -5.16 31.43
CA GLY A 2 10.39 -4.62 31.42
C GLY A 2 11.06 -4.57 30.04
N GLU A 3 10.82 -5.54 29.22
CA GLU A 3 11.48 -5.68 27.91
C GLU A 3 10.99 -4.68 26.84
N TYR A 4 9.69 -4.35 26.86
CA TYR A 4 9.11 -3.32 25.98
C TYR A 4 9.65 -1.91 26.29
N ASN A 5 9.90 -1.62 27.55
CA ASN A 5 10.41 -0.31 27.95
C ASN A 5 11.86 -0.11 27.50
N ASP A 6 12.62 -1.16 27.32
CA ASP A 6 14.01 -1.11 26.87
C ASP A 6 14.11 -0.81 25.36
N ILE A 7 13.24 -1.42 24.54
CA ILE A 7 13.19 -1.19 23.08
C ILE A 7 12.82 0.25 22.73
N PHE A 8 11.80 0.82 23.42
CA PHE A 8 11.43 2.23 23.23
C PHE A 8 12.54 3.18 23.65
N ASN A 9 13.23 2.89 24.75
CA ASN A 9 14.38 3.67 25.20
C ASN A 9 15.56 3.59 24.21
N GLN A 10 15.82 2.44 23.61
CA GLN A 10 16.82 2.28 22.58
C GLN A 10 16.47 3.10 21.32
N LEU A 11 15.23 3.02 20.84
CA LEU A 11 14.75 3.82 19.70
C LEU A 11 14.84 5.32 20.00
N TYR A 12 14.48 5.73 21.19
CA TYR A 12 14.58 7.14 21.59
C TYR A 12 16.04 7.62 21.61
N ARG A 13 16.96 6.85 22.18
CA ARG A 13 18.40 7.16 22.20
C ARG A 13 18.97 7.22 20.77
N GLU A 14 18.60 6.27 19.92
CA GLU A 14 19.05 6.26 18.52
C GLU A 14 18.50 7.49 17.76
N SER A 15 17.25 7.87 18.00
CA SER A 15 16.65 9.06 17.39
C SER A 15 17.38 10.34 17.78
N LEU A 16 17.74 10.47 19.06
CA LEU A 16 18.53 11.61 19.55
C LEU A 16 19.94 11.62 18.94
N PHE A 17 20.59 10.46 18.88
CA PHE A 17 21.93 10.33 18.29
C PHE A 17 21.94 10.70 16.80
N GLN A 18 20.97 10.18 16.02
CA GLN A 18 20.83 10.53 14.61
C GLN A 18 20.54 12.02 14.40
N SER A 19 19.64 12.58 15.21
CA SER A 19 19.32 14.01 15.17
C SER A 19 20.54 14.88 15.48
N HIS A 20 21.25 14.55 16.54
CA HIS A 20 22.49 15.25 16.93
C HIS A 20 23.54 15.18 15.81
N THR A 21 23.78 14.02 15.23
CA THR A 21 24.75 13.82 14.16
C THR A 21 24.41 14.67 12.93
N LYS A 22 23.11 14.72 12.54
CA LYS A 22 22.67 15.54 11.40
C LYS A 22 22.78 17.03 11.66
N ILE A 23 22.41 17.47 12.87
CA ILE A 23 22.53 18.89 13.26
C ILE A 23 23.99 19.32 13.31
N ASN A 24 24.87 18.51 13.89
CA ASN A 24 26.30 18.81 13.93
C ASN A 24 26.92 18.92 12.53
N ARG A 25 26.50 18.09 11.60
CA ARG A 25 26.94 18.20 10.21
C ARG A 25 26.50 19.52 9.58
N LEU A 26 25.24 19.95 9.81
CA LEU A 26 24.78 21.25 9.34
C LEU A 26 25.57 22.42 10.03
N TYR A 27 25.83 22.30 11.31
CA TYR A 27 26.60 23.27 12.08
C TYR A 27 28.01 23.42 11.51
N SER A 28 28.71 22.33 11.26
CA SER A 28 30.07 22.37 10.69
C SER A 28 30.11 23.02 9.31
N LEU A 29 29.10 22.81 8.45
CA LEU A 29 29.00 23.45 7.13
C LEU A 29 28.76 24.96 7.22
N ILE A 30 28.06 25.41 8.25
CA ILE A 30 27.83 26.84 8.50
C ILE A 30 29.11 27.48 9.08
N GLU A 31 29.77 26.80 10.01
CA GLU A 31 30.98 27.26 10.66
C GLU A 31 32.17 27.35 9.68
N SER A 32 32.27 26.39 8.74
CA SER A 32 33.28 26.42 7.67
C SER A 32 33.03 27.52 6.63
N GLY A 33 31.87 28.17 6.66
CA GLY A 33 31.49 29.18 5.67
C GLY A 33 31.04 28.62 4.32
N GLU A 34 31.02 27.30 4.17
CA GLU A 34 30.55 26.66 2.94
C GLU A 34 29.04 26.84 2.74
N LEU A 35 28.30 27.08 3.81
CA LEU A 35 26.87 27.26 3.80
C LEU A 35 26.45 28.56 4.48
N SER A 36 26.14 29.60 3.68
CA SER A 36 25.59 30.86 4.17
C SER A 36 24.08 30.92 3.89
N ILE A 37 23.27 30.80 4.94
CA ILE A 37 21.80 30.76 4.83
C ILE A 37 21.13 31.64 5.87
N ARG A 38 19.91 32.14 5.51
CA ARG A 38 19.05 32.90 6.42
C ARG A 38 18.43 31.96 7.46
N THR A 39 18.14 32.50 8.64
CA THR A 39 17.54 31.74 9.78
C THR A 39 16.27 30.97 9.40
N ASP A 40 15.40 31.55 8.57
CA ASP A 40 14.16 30.89 8.14
C ASP A 40 14.43 29.69 7.23
N THR A 41 15.42 29.81 6.36
CA THR A 41 15.89 28.73 5.50
C THR A 41 16.54 27.63 6.31
N LEU A 42 17.32 28.00 7.33
CA LEU A 42 17.94 27.04 8.25
C LEU A 42 16.89 26.22 8.99
N LYS A 43 15.84 26.83 9.53
CA LYS A 43 14.74 26.11 10.18
C LYS A 43 14.10 25.08 9.25
N ARG A 44 13.77 25.49 8.01
CA ARG A 44 13.20 24.59 7.00
C ARG A 44 14.16 23.45 6.64
N LEU A 45 15.45 23.73 6.53
CA LEU A 45 16.47 22.73 6.22
C LEU A 45 16.60 21.71 7.35
N ILE A 46 16.68 22.17 8.61
CA ILE A 46 16.71 21.28 9.78
C ILE A 46 15.47 20.38 9.79
N THR A 47 14.29 20.95 9.66
CA THR A 47 13.05 20.15 9.63
C THR A 47 13.09 19.12 8.50
N LYS A 48 13.50 19.52 7.29
CA LYS A 48 13.57 18.61 6.14
C LYS A 48 14.60 17.49 6.35
N VAL A 49 15.76 17.79 6.91
CA VAL A 49 16.81 16.80 7.19
C VAL A 49 16.36 15.82 8.27
N LEU A 50 15.71 16.31 9.32
CA LEU A 50 15.21 15.44 10.39
C LEU A 50 14.04 14.56 9.94
N THR A 51 13.08 15.11 9.19
CA THR A 51 11.95 14.32 8.66
C THR A 51 12.36 13.30 7.61
N ALA A 52 13.43 13.55 6.87
CA ALA A 52 13.99 12.60 5.90
C ALA A 52 14.89 11.54 6.55
N SER A 53 15.17 11.65 7.85
CA SER A 53 16.04 10.71 8.55
C SER A 53 15.22 9.48 9.00
N ASN A 54 15.65 8.30 8.59
CA ASN A 54 15.09 7.05 9.05
C ASN A 54 15.97 6.49 10.17
N ILE A 55 15.31 5.98 11.21
CA ILE A 55 15.97 5.24 12.28
C ILE A 55 15.96 3.77 11.86
N PRO A 56 17.15 3.13 11.70
CA PRO A 56 17.18 1.71 11.39
C PRO A 56 16.62 0.93 12.58
N PHE A 57 15.61 0.14 12.32
CA PHE A 57 15.06 -0.78 13.30
C PHE A 57 15.80 -2.12 13.18
N HIS A 58 16.58 -2.45 14.19
CA HIS A 58 17.23 -3.76 14.27
C HIS A 58 16.23 -4.75 14.88
N GLY A 59 15.44 -5.42 14.03
CA GLY A 59 14.67 -6.58 14.43
C GLY A 59 15.52 -7.84 14.34
N GLU A 60 15.28 -8.82 15.20
CA GLU A 60 15.88 -10.14 15.03
C GLU A 60 15.17 -10.86 13.88
N PRO A 61 15.84 -11.10 12.74
CA PRO A 61 15.25 -11.87 11.66
C PRO A 61 15.04 -13.32 12.13
N ALA A 62 13.89 -13.89 11.80
CA ALA A 62 13.51 -15.27 12.08
C ALA A 62 12.90 -15.58 13.46
N ILE A 63 12.66 -14.61 14.32
CA ILE A 63 11.92 -14.80 15.59
C ILE A 63 10.60 -14.04 15.54
N GLY A 64 9.49 -14.72 15.82
CA GLY A 64 8.16 -14.14 15.88
C GLY A 64 7.57 -13.80 14.52
N MET A 65 6.61 -12.88 14.51
CA MET A 65 5.92 -12.43 13.29
C MET A 65 6.80 -11.44 12.53
N GLN A 66 7.03 -11.72 11.24
CA GLN A 66 7.80 -10.87 10.34
C GLN A 66 6.84 -10.10 9.40
N VAL A 67 7.04 -8.79 9.32
CA VAL A 67 6.31 -7.92 8.37
C VAL A 67 7.30 -7.41 7.35
N MET A 68 7.11 -7.77 6.09
CA MET A 68 8.04 -7.43 5.01
C MET A 68 7.31 -7.24 3.69
N GLY A 69 7.93 -6.55 2.74
CA GLY A 69 7.40 -6.42 1.40
C GLY A 69 7.60 -7.69 0.57
N VAL A 70 6.84 -7.82 -0.52
CA VAL A 70 6.91 -9.02 -1.40
C VAL A 70 8.31 -9.21 -1.98
N LEU A 71 9.06 -8.14 -2.22
CA LEU A 71 10.41 -8.24 -2.78
C LEU A 71 11.44 -8.71 -1.76
N GLU A 72 11.21 -8.47 -0.48
CA GLU A 72 12.07 -8.86 0.63
C GLU A 72 11.88 -10.33 1.01
N THR A 73 10.78 -10.96 0.59
CA THR A 73 10.47 -12.38 0.85
C THR A 73 11.24 -13.36 -0.05
N ARG A 74 12.18 -12.87 -0.87
CA ARG A 74 12.92 -13.71 -1.82
C ARG A 74 13.61 -14.88 -1.11
N ASN A 75 13.39 -16.10 -1.63
CA ASN A 75 13.96 -17.34 -1.13
C ASN A 75 13.61 -17.68 0.32
N LEU A 76 12.65 -16.99 0.92
CA LEU A 76 12.13 -17.34 2.23
C LEU A 76 10.89 -18.23 2.09
N ASP A 77 10.77 -19.19 2.98
CA ASP A 77 9.62 -20.06 3.10
C ASP A 77 8.95 -19.83 4.47
N PHE A 78 7.62 -19.75 4.46
CA PHE A 78 6.83 -19.48 5.66
C PHE A 78 5.80 -20.57 5.84
N ARG A 79 5.62 -21.03 7.07
CA ARG A 79 4.55 -21.98 7.41
C ARG A 79 3.18 -21.30 7.43
N ASN A 80 3.13 -20.13 8.05
CA ASN A 80 1.92 -19.30 8.13
C ASN A 80 2.16 -18.00 7.36
N LEU A 81 1.31 -17.71 6.41
CA LEU A 81 1.46 -16.58 5.51
C LEU A 81 0.19 -15.73 5.51
N ILE A 82 0.35 -14.44 5.74
CA ILE A 82 -0.72 -13.45 5.61
C ILE A 82 -0.29 -12.43 4.57
N ILE A 83 -1.03 -12.31 3.47
CA ILE A 83 -0.76 -11.33 2.43
C ILE A 83 -1.83 -10.24 2.52
N LEU A 84 -1.38 -9.00 2.75
CA LEU A 84 -2.24 -7.82 2.86
C LEU A 84 -2.34 -7.10 1.53
N SER A 85 -3.45 -6.38 1.34
CA SER A 85 -3.67 -5.51 0.17
C SER A 85 -3.55 -6.22 -1.17
N LEU A 86 -4.12 -7.44 -1.26
CA LEU A 86 -4.15 -8.23 -2.48
C LEU A 86 -5.23 -7.69 -3.45
N ASN A 87 -5.12 -6.40 -3.76
CA ASN A 87 -6.00 -5.71 -4.70
C ASN A 87 -5.34 -5.59 -6.07
N GLU A 88 -6.16 -5.56 -7.12
CA GLU A 88 -5.67 -5.25 -8.46
C GLU A 88 -5.04 -3.86 -8.50
N GLY A 89 -3.84 -3.77 -9.09
CA GLY A 89 -3.06 -2.54 -9.07
C GLY A 89 -2.12 -2.34 -7.88
N GLN A 90 -2.29 -3.10 -6.81
CA GLN A 90 -1.37 -3.14 -5.65
C GLN A 90 -0.44 -4.36 -5.75
N LEU A 91 -1.01 -5.54 -5.99
CA LEU A 91 -0.27 -6.76 -6.26
C LEU A 91 -1.01 -7.59 -7.33
N PRO A 92 -0.54 -7.61 -8.59
CA PRO A 92 0.65 -6.94 -9.11
C PRO A 92 0.50 -5.43 -9.14
N LYS A 93 1.61 -4.72 -8.91
CA LYS A 93 1.61 -3.27 -8.99
C LYS A 93 1.40 -2.84 -10.44
N SER A 94 0.25 -2.28 -10.75
CA SER A 94 0.00 -1.63 -12.02
C SER A 94 0.62 -0.24 -11.98
N GLY A 95 1.76 -0.06 -12.59
CA GLY A 95 2.39 1.22 -12.76
C GLY A 95 2.80 1.40 -14.20
N GLY A 96 2.07 2.21 -14.94
CA GLY A 96 2.55 2.78 -16.17
C GLY A 96 3.74 3.67 -15.84
N GLU A 97 4.96 3.13 -15.91
CA GLU A 97 6.11 4.02 -16.01
C GLU A 97 5.93 4.80 -17.29
N SER A 98 5.70 6.09 -17.18
CA SER A 98 5.83 7.01 -18.31
C SER A 98 7.30 6.99 -18.75
N SER A 99 7.62 6.08 -19.63
CA SER A 99 8.94 5.98 -20.22
C SER A 99 8.96 6.75 -21.52
N PHE A 100 10.04 7.50 -21.76
CA PHE A 100 10.28 8.14 -23.05
C PHE A 100 10.44 7.12 -24.20
N ILE A 101 10.69 5.84 -23.87
CA ILE A 101 10.83 4.76 -24.86
C ILE A 101 9.48 4.07 -25.02
N PRO A 102 8.83 4.17 -26.19
CA PRO A 102 7.55 3.50 -26.47
C PRO A 102 7.63 1.98 -26.34
N TYR A 103 6.50 1.37 -25.97
CA TYR A 103 6.40 -0.08 -25.78
C TYR A 103 6.92 -0.90 -26.99
N ASN A 104 6.57 -0.48 -28.20
CA ASN A 104 6.99 -1.20 -29.43
C ASN A 104 8.51 -1.23 -29.61
N LEU A 105 9.20 -0.14 -29.27
CA LEU A 105 10.66 -0.09 -29.30
C LEU A 105 11.26 -0.96 -28.21
N ARG A 106 10.71 -0.92 -27.00
CA ARG A 106 11.15 -1.80 -25.89
C ARG A 106 11.07 -3.26 -26.31
N LYS A 107 9.95 -3.67 -26.90
CA LYS A 107 9.74 -5.04 -27.38
C LYS A 107 10.71 -5.43 -28.50
N ALA A 108 10.92 -4.55 -29.47
CA ALA A 108 11.82 -4.79 -30.61
C ALA A 108 13.28 -4.96 -30.16
N PHE A 109 13.72 -4.24 -29.15
CA PHE A 109 15.08 -4.30 -28.61
C PHE A 109 15.25 -5.22 -27.40
N GLY A 110 14.27 -6.07 -27.08
CA GLY A 110 14.35 -7.02 -25.96
C GLY A 110 14.44 -6.35 -24.58
N MET A 111 13.99 -5.10 -24.44
CA MET A 111 13.99 -4.39 -23.18
C MET A 111 12.83 -4.87 -22.29
N THR A 112 12.96 -4.63 -20.98
CA THR A 112 11.93 -4.98 -20.01
C THR A 112 10.60 -4.30 -20.32
N THR A 113 9.56 -5.10 -20.52
CA THR A 113 8.18 -4.66 -20.76
C THR A 113 7.30 -4.88 -19.53
N ILE A 114 6.04 -4.42 -19.56
CA ILE A 114 5.08 -4.60 -18.47
C ILE A 114 4.81 -6.09 -18.23
N GLU A 115 4.78 -6.89 -19.26
CA GLU A 115 4.57 -8.35 -19.17
C GLU A 115 5.67 -9.01 -18.35
N HIS A 116 6.94 -8.62 -18.57
CA HIS A 116 8.07 -9.13 -17.78
C HIS A 116 7.93 -8.76 -16.30
N LYS A 117 7.50 -7.52 -16.00
CA LYS A 117 7.27 -7.10 -14.62
C LYS A 117 6.15 -7.91 -13.97
N ASN A 118 5.03 -8.09 -14.67
CA ASN A 118 3.92 -8.91 -14.20
C ASN A 118 4.33 -10.36 -13.98
N ALA A 119 5.12 -10.94 -14.86
CA ALA A 119 5.65 -12.28 -14.70
C ALA A 119 6.57 -12.42 -13.46
N VAL A 120 7.37 -11.39 -13.17
CA VAL A 120 8.20 -11.36 -11.94
C VAL A 120 7.33 -11.31 -10.69
N TYR A 121 6.27 -10.47 -10.65
CA TYR A 121 5.34 -10.44 -9.53
C TYR A 121 4.59 -11.77 -9.37
N ALA A 122 4.15 -12.38 -10.46
CA ALA A 122 3.54 -13.70 -10.45
C ALA A 122 4.49 -14.75 -9.86
N TYR A 123 5.75 -14.76 -10.32
CA TYR A 123 6.77 -15.66 -9.78
C TYR A 123 6.93 -15.48 -8.26
N TYR A 124 7.05 -14.25 -7.76
CA TYR A 124 7.19 -14.02 -6.31
C TYR A 124 5.94 -14.47 -5.54
N PHE A 125 4.76 -14.17 -6.06
CA PHE A 125 3.52 -14.56 -5.42
C PHE A 125 3.40 -16.10 -5.33
N TYR A 126 3.53 -16.81 -6.45
CA TYR A 126 3.43 -18.27 -6.46
C TYR A 126 4.55 -18.95 -5.69
N ARG A 127 5.75 -18.40 -5.75
CA ARG A 127 6.87 -18.93 -4.97
C ARG A 127 6.64 -18.79 -3.47
N LEU A 128 6.03 -17.69 -3.05
CA LEU A 128 5.75 -17.42 -1.65
C LEU A 128 4.69 -18.36 -1.07
N ILE A 129 3.62 -18.63 -1.82
CA ILE A 129 2.53 -19.50 -1.36
C ILE A 129 2.83 -20.99 -1.50
N GLN A 130 3.80 -21.37 -2.33
CA GLN A 130 4.04 -22.76 -2.75
C GLN A 130 4.32 -23.71 -1.57
N ARG A 131 4.94 -23.21 -0.50
CA ARG A 131 5.36 -24.02 0.66
C ARG A 131 4.68 -23.62 1.97
N ALA A 132 3.74 -22.70 1.91
CA ALA A 132 2.99 -22.29 3.08
C ALA A 132 1.88 -23.31 3.39
N GLU A 133 1.73 -23.66 4.66
CA GLU A 133 0.68 -24.57 5.13
C GLU A 133 -0.66 -23.80 5.33
N ASN A 134 -0.57 -22.61 5.93
CA ASN A 134 -1.73 -21.76 6.19
C ASN A 134 -1.55 -20.44 5.47
N ILE A 135 -2.49 -20.11 4.59
CA ILE A 135 -2.44 -18.92 3.76
C ILE A 135 -3.71 -18.10 3.97
N THR A 136 -3.53 -16.84 4.36
CA THR A 136 -4.62 -15.87 4.48
C THR A 136 -4.36 -14.73 3.52
N LEU A 137 -5.30 -14.50 2.60
CA LEU A 137 -5.22 -13.45 1.59
C LEU A 137 -6.25 -12.36 1.92
N LEU A 138 -5.79 -11.13 2.14
CA LEU A 138 -6.67 -10.01 2.47
C LEU A 138 -6.68 -8.98 1.35
N TYR A 139 -7.86 -8.56 0.96
CA TYR A 139 -8.04 -7.45 0.04
C TYR A 139 -9.11 -6.49 0.57
N ASN A 140 -9.03 -5.25 0.15
CA ASN A 140 -9.98 -4.23 0.56
C ASN A 140 -11.10 -4.11 -0.50
N THR A 141 -12.35 -4.25 -0.07
CA THR A 141 -13.53 -4.06 -0.93
C THR A 141 -14.00 -2.62 -1.01
N SER A 142 -13.46 -1.73 -0.16
CA SER A 142 -13.79 -0.32 -0.18
C SER A 142 -13.18 0.37 -1.41
N SER A 143 -13.97 1.13 -2.13
CA SER A 143 -13.51 1.94 -3.25
C SER A 143 -13.20 3.36 -2.78
N ASP A 144 -11.93 3.74 -2.82
CA ASP A 144 -11.44 5.10 -2.53
C ASP A 144 -11.19 5.84 -3.86
N GLY A 145 -12.25 6.21 -4.57
CA GLY A 145 -12.20 7.04 -5.77
C GLY A 145 -11.24 6.63 -6.89
N LEU A 146 -10.02 6.23 -6.58
CA LEU A 146 -8.97 5.77 -7.49
C LEU A 146 -8.78 4.25 -7.48
N ASN A 147 -9.07 3.59 -6.36
CA ASN A 147 -8.99 2.14 -6.21
C ASN A 147 -10.40 1.56 -6.22
N ARG A 148 -10.68 0.67 -7.15
CA ARG A 148 -12.02 0.09 -7.34
C ARG A 148 -12.38 -1.01 -6.34
N GLY A 149 -11.52 -1.32 -5.37
CA GLY A 149 -11.77 -2.40 -4.42
C GLY A 149 -11.81 -3.80 -5.07
N GLU A 150 -11.21 -3.93 -6.26
CA GLU A 150 -11.19 -5.19 -7.00
C GLU A 150 -10.14 -6.15 -6.43
N GLU A 151 -10.47 -7.42 -6.33
CA GLU A 151 -9.51 -8.45 -5.96
C GLU A 151 -8.44 -8.63 -7.03
N SER A 152 -7.22 -8.99 -6.61
CA SER A 152 -6.08 -9.21 -7.50
C SER A 152 -6.36 -10.36 -8.47
N ARG A 153 -5.86 -10.21 -9.71
CA ARG A 153 -5.87 -11.29 -10.71
C ARG A 153 -5.23 -12.59 -10.22
N PHE A 154 -4.25 -12.52 -9.32
CA PHE A 154 -3.64 -13.71 -8.73
C PHE A 154 -4.60 -14.46 -7.81
N MET A 155 -5.43 -13.72 -7.07
CA MET A 155 -6.47 -14.31 -6.24
C MET A 155 -7.57 -14.95 -7.09
N LEU A 156 -8.02 -14.26 -8.14
CA LEU A 156 -8.97 -14.80 -9.10
C LEU A 156 -8.44 -16.08 -9.77
N GLN A 157 -7.17 -16.10 -10.14
CA GLN A 157 -6.53 -17.26 -10.73
C GLN A 157 -6.51 -18.46 -9.77
N LEU A 158 -6.21 -18.23 -8.49
CA LEU A 158 -6.26 -19.29 -7.48
C LEU A 158 -7.68 -19.82 -7.28
N LEU A 159 -8.69 -18.96 -7.35
CA LEU A 159 -10.10 -19.35 -7.19
C LEU A 159 -10.62 -20.20 -8.37
N VAL A 160 -10.16 -19.89 -9.59
CA VAL A 160 -10.64 -20.56 -10.82
C VAL A 160 -9.82 -21.80 -11.16
N GLU A 161 -8.49 -21.70 -11.03
CA GLU A 161 -7.55 -22.73 -11.47
C GLU A 161 -6.98 -23.55 -10.30
N GLY A 162 -7.10 -23.03 -9.06
CA GLY A 162 -6.53 -23.70 -7.89
C GLY A 162 -7.27 -24.97 -7.52
N PRO A 163 -6.57 -26.04 -7.12
CA PRO A 163 -7.17 -27.29 -6.67
C PRO A 163 -7.70 -27.24 -5.22
N HIS A 164 -7.49 -26.12 -4.52
CA HIS A 164 -7.78 -25.97 -3.10
C HIS A 164 -9.14 -25.29 -2.87
N GLU A 165 -9.85 -25.74 -1.86
CA GLU A 165 -11.03 -25.03 -1.37
C GLU A 165 -10.59 -23.75 -0.64
N ILE A 166 -11.16 -22.62 -1.09
CA ILE A 166 -10.88 -21.31 -0.53
C ILE A 166 -12.12 -20.82 0.20
N THR A 167 -12.01 -20.66 1.52
CA THR A 167 -13.07 -20.07 2.35
C THR A 167 -13.01 -18.56 2.25
N ARG A 168 -14.15 -17.91 2.02
CA ARG A 168 -14.25 -16.43 2.00
C ARG A 168 -14.92 -15.95 3.28
N GLU A 169 -14.28 -14.98 3.92
CA GLU A 169 -14.80 -14.32 5.11
C GLU A 169 -14.74 -12.80 4.92
N TYR A 170 -15.68 -12.09 5.53
CA TYR A 170 -15.70 -10.65 5.52
C TYR A 170 -15.29 -10.14 6.89
N LEU A 171 -14.27 -9.29 6.93
CA LEU A 171 -13.80 -8.62 8.12
C LEU A 171 -14.31 -7.19 8.10
N GLU A 172 -15.17 -6.84 9.05
CA GLU A 172 -15.62 -5.46 9.22
C GLU A 172 -14.86 -4.82 10.38
N ALA A 173 -14.29 -3.64 10.13
CA ALA A 173 -13.61 -2.90 11.19
C ALA A 173 -14.64 -2.34 12.19
N GLY A 174 -14.76 -2.99 13.29
CA GLY A 174 -15.14 -2.64 14.66
C GLY A 174 -16.22 -1.62 15.02
N GLN A 175 -16.99 -1.08 14.09
CA GLN A 175 -18.31 -0.50 14.37
C GLN A 175 -19.23 -0.97 13.27
N SER A 176 -20.25 -1.74 13.65
CA SER A 176 -21.38 -1.96 12.75
C SER A 176 -21.75 -0.60 12.16
N PRO A 177 -21.67 -0.38 10.84
CA PRO A 177 -22.25 0.81 10.28
C PRO A 177 -23.69 0.78 10.77
N GLN A 178 -24.07 1.77 11.57
CA GLN A 178 -25.49 1.99 11.81
C GLN A 178 -26.08 2.01 10.40
N SER A 179 -26.83 0.99 10.08
CA SER A 179 -27.47 0.88 8.78
C SER A 179 -28.22 2.19 8.60
N THR A 180 -27.67 3.07 7.78
CA THR A 180 -28.38 4.29 7.38
C THR A 180 -29.71 3.75 6.88
N PRO A 181 -30.82 4.12 7.50
CA PRO A 181 -32.11 3.61 7.11
C PRO A 181 -32.23 3.88 5.61
N LYS A 182 -32.41 2.80 4.84
CA LYS A 182 -32.62 2.93 3.40
C LYS A 182 -33.80 3.87 3.25
N ILE A 183 -33.57 5.04 2.64
CA ILE A 183 -34.65 5.98 2.33
C ILE A 183 -35.44 5.31 1.19
N GLU A 184 -36.45 4.55 1.54
CA GLU A 184 -37.38 3.99 0.57
C GLU A 184 -38.53 4.97 0.42
N ILE A 185 -38.59 5.59 -0.74
CA ILE A 185 -39.71 6.46 -1.09
C ILE A 185 -40.72 5.63 -1.88
N PRO A 186 -41.90 5.31 -1.30
CA PRO A 186 -42.92 4.57 -2.03
C PRO A 186 -43.38 5.39 -3.22
N LYS A 187 -43.40 4.80 -4.41
CA LYS A 187 -43.88 5.44 -5.64
C LYS A 187 -45.39 5.60 -5.62
N THR A 188 -45.90 6.51 -4.79
CA THR A 188 -47.31 6.87 -4.78
C THR A 188 -47.68 7.64 -6.05
N GLN A 189 -48.95 7.58 -6.47
CA GLN A 189 -49.43 8.27 -7.68
C GLN A 189 -49.01 9.74 -7.72
N LYS A 190 -49.09 10.42 -6.60
CA LYS A 190 -48.71 11.84 -6.44
C LYS A 190 -47.19 12.08 -6.66
N ILE A 191 -46.35 11.15 -6.27
CA ILE A 191 -44.87 11.20 -6.47
C ILE A 191 -44.58 10.90 -7.94
N LEU A 192 -45.23 9.93 -8.54
CA LEU A 192 -45.09 9.62 -9.96
C LEU A 192 -45.48 10.78 -10.83
N GLU A 193 -46.63 11.43 -10.60
CA GLU A 193 -47.06 12.64 -11.34
C GLU A 193 -46.02 13.77 -11.23
N ARG A 194 -45.43 13.97 -10.04
CA ARG A 194 -44.38 14.97 -9.85
C ARG A 194 -43.09 14.62 -10.54
N LEU A 195 -42.70 13.34 -10.54
CA LEU A 195 -41.54 12.84 -11.29
C LEU A 195 -41.73 13.00 -12.80
N TYR A 196 -42.91 12.66 -13.33
CA TYR A 196 -43.25 12.88 -14.73
C TYR A 196 -43.20 14.37 -15.08
N HIS A 197 -43.76 15.24 -14.26
CA HIS A 197 -43.70 16.68 -14.49
C HIS A 197 -42.26 17.23 -14.49
N ILE A 198 -41.35 16.68 -13.72
CA ILE A 198 -39.94 17.13 -13.65
C ILE A 198 -39.12 16.55 -14.81
N TYR A 199 -39.35 15.31 -15.17
CA TYR A 199 -38.49 14.61 -16.12
C TYR A 199 -39.05 14.49 -17.53
N ASP A 200 -40.37 14.55 -17.73
CA ASP A 200 -40.98 14.69 -19.07
C ASP A 200 -40.86 16.10 -19.67
N ALA A 201 -40.64 17.11 -18.82
CA ALA A 201 -40.37 18.46 -19.29
C ALA A 201 -38.93 18.64 -19.84
N VAL A 202 -38.07 17.66 -19.70
CA VAL A 202 -36.72 17.60 -20.32
C VAL A 202 -36.84 16.75 -21.60
N SER A 203 -37.67 17.14 -22.53
CA SER A 203 -37.55 16.70 -23.91
C SER A 203 -36.30 17.37 -24.48
N TYR A 204 -35.36 16.56 -24.89
CA TYR A 204 -34.14 16.95 -25.58
C TYR A 204 -34.47 17.93 -26.75
N THR A 205 -34.14 19.20 -26.59
CA THR A 205 -33.92 20.13 -27.68
C THR A 205 -32.45 20.23 -27.96
#